data_f86ad18f0d1cfdb727c9cc9bf1ac6818
#
_entry.id   f86ad18f0d1cfdb727c9cc9bf1ac6818
#
_cell.length_a   1.000
_cell.length_b   1.000
_cell.length_c   1.000
_cell.angle_alpha   90.00
_cell.angle_beta   90.00
_cell.angle_gamma   90.00
#
_symmetry.space_group_name_H-M   'P 1'
#
loop_
_entity.id
_entity.type
_entity.pdbx_description
1 polymer ?
#
loop_
_entity_poly.entity_id
_entity_poly.type
_entity_poly.pdbx_seq_one_letter_code
_entity_poly.pdbx_strand_id
1 'polypeptide(L)'
;NCGEQPLENYEACNLGHINLSVLVDDKGGGQALSFAEWKQEHKDEYDFSTQEGLEEAMQDYIPEALDMERFEYTAKTGLRFLDNVVTMSDFPLEEIEDTVTDLRKVGLGLMGYAQMLIQLGVRYGSVESVAIAKEIQRLITRFSIEESNRLADISGEFPEWEKSKWANPTEHEEWFRQYTGGLDPEEFEDGLKMRNHNTTTIAPTGTTSMIGNTSGGCEPIYSLAYFKNVAKDIQGEDMLVEFDDYFIRALEANDVDVEEVKEAAQEKMENNEWDGVNSIPDDVLPPHVKEIFATADQVSPEEHIDIQAAFQSHNHSGISKTCNFPNEATKDDVREAYMRAYDKGVKGMTVYRDGTRDTQVMQTNKENQLTDMDKVDMLSEIVDEFGGAQELLQSNEFEEVVSQTGLQLQDEDKEDLSQEVTQEGVEADSPEQGSHTEMGNKPNVKERPKVAQGTTQEIETAYGDLFVTINNSENNGPFEVFANLGKSGGYTQSFTQALGRMTSLALRSGATGQDVIKQLDDIRSPQIAWDQGTQIHSVPDAIAEAMKRHMQVQDGEQQTVDQYETPTEKQEDMGTTQAKTETEQQADAASIVQDGENPECPECGGMLVLQEGCNKCPECGYSKC
;
A
#
# COMPACT_ATOMS: atom_id res chain seq x y z
N ASN A 1 -9.28 -6.98 -1.03
CA ASN A 1 -9.58 -7.13 0.40
C ASN A 1 -9.96 -5.82 1.08
N CYS A 2 -10.00 -4.72 0.33
CA CYS A 2 -10.39 -3.42 0.88
C CYS A 2 -11.91 -3.26 1.02
N GLY A 3 -12.72 -4.10 0.35
CA GLY A 3 -14.17 -4.16 0.49
C GLY A 3 -14.95 -3.07 -0.26
N GLU A 4 -14.29 -2.24 -1.08
CA GLU A 4 -14.93 -1.13 -1.78
C GLU A 4 -15.71 -1.57 -3.03
N GLN A 5 -15.32 -2.67 -3.68
CA GLN A 5 -15.97 -3.14 -4.90
C GLN A 5 -16.35 -4.62 -4.82
N PRO A 6 -17.64 -4.96 -4.69
CA PRO A 6 -18.13 -6.30 -4.98
C PRO A 6 -18.15 -6.48 -6.50
N LEU A 7 -17.30 -7.36 -7.00
CA LEU A 7 -17.16 -7.66 -8.41
C LEU A 7 -17.69 -9.06 -8.73
N GLU A 8 -18.27 -9.22 -9.90
CA GLU A 8 -18.61 -10.52 -10.47
C GLU A 8 -17.38 -11.19 -11.09
N ASN A 9 -17.54 -12.41 -11.58
CA ASN A 9 -16.47 -13.08 -12.31
C ASN A 9 -16.10 -12.29 -13.56
N TYR A 10 -14.82 -12.12 -13.82
CA TYR A 10 -14.28 -11.35 -14.95
C TYR A 10 -14.62 -9.86 -14.95
N GLU A 11 -15.15 -9.32 -13.86
CA GLU A 11 -15.43 -7.89 -13.74
C GLU A 11 -14.22 -7.12 -13.23
N ALA A 12 -14.04 -5.90 -13.72
CA ALA A 12 -13.08 -4.93 -13.22
C ALA A 12 -13.75 -3.57 -13.03
N CYS A 13 -13.21 -2.75 -12.14
CA CYS A 13 -13.67 -1.38 -11.92
C CYS A 13 -12.48 -0.45 -11.79
N ASN A 14 -12.52 0.65 -12.51
CA ASN A 14 -11.57 1.74 -12.37
C ASN A 14 -12.06 2.75 -11.31
N LEU A 15 -11.10 3.39 -10.64
CA LEU A 15 -11.35 4.21 -9.47
C LEU A 15 -10.81 5.63 -9.67
N GLY A 16 -11.53 6.62 -9.13
CA GLY A 16 -11.11 8.01 -9.07
C GLY A 16 -11.60 8.67 -7.78
N HIS A 17 -10.90 9.71 -7.32
CA HIS A 17 -11.17 10.28 -6.00
C HIS A 17 -11.18 11.80 -6.05
N ILE A 18 -12.22 12.40 -5.46
CA ILE A 18 -12.36 13.84 -5.26
C ILE A 18 -11.64 14.21 -3.97
N ASN A 19 -10.70 15.14 -4.04
CA ASN A 19 -10.09 15.69 -2.83
C ASN A 19 -11.02 16.76 -2.21
N LEU A 20 -11.70 16.39 -1.13
CA LEU A 20 -12.65 17.27 -0.44
C LEU A 20 -11.95 18.44 0.28
N SER A 21 -10.72 18.26 0.74
CA SER A 21 -10.01 19.28 1.51
C SER A 21 -9.74 20.58 0.74
N VAL A 22 -9.73 20.51 -0.60
CA VAL A 22 -9.51 21.67 -1.47
C VAL A 22 -10.81 22.32 -1.97
N LEU A 23 -11.96 21.81 -1.51
CA LEU A 23 -13.28 22.33 -1.89
C LEU A 23 -13.88 23.26 -0.84
N VAL A 24 -13.27 23.34 0.35
CA VAL A 24 -13.73 24.28 1.39
C VAL A 24 -13.54 25.70 0.91
N ASP A 25 -14.61 26.49 0.91
CA ASP A 25 -14.61 27.88 0.49
C ASP A 25 -14.07 28.76 1.61
N ASP A 26 -12.91 29.37 1.39
CA ASP A 26 -12.30 30.33 2.32
C ASP A 26 -12.88 31.76 2.21
N LYS A 27 -13.88 31.94 1.33
CA LYS A 27 -14.52 33.25 1.03
C LYS A 27 -13.51 34.39 0.78
N GLY A 28 -12.29 34.04 0.34
CA GLY A 28 -11.21 34.99 0.04
C GLY A 28 -10.57 35.62 1.27
N GLY A 29 -10.83 35.11 2.46
CA GLY A 29 -10.32 35.65 3.73
C GLY A 29 -9.47 34.68 4.56
N GLY A 30 -9.25 33.44 4.08
CA GLY A 30 -8.45 32.44 4.79
C GLY A 30 -9.16 31.75 5.95
N GLN A 31 -10.43 32.05 6.19
CA GLN A 31 -11.26 31.36 7.18
C GLN A 31 -12.44 30.69 6.49
N ALA A 32 -12.54 29.36 6.67
CA ALA A 32 -13.71 28.60 6.28
C ALA A 32 -14.92 28.96 7.16
N LEU A 33 -16.14 28.75 6.65
CA LEU A 33 -17.35 28.92 7.43
C LEU A 33 -17.44 27.84 8.51
N SER A 34 -17.15 28.18 9.77
CA SER A 34 -17.25 27.25 10.90
C SER A 34 -18.68 26.78 11.10
N PHE A 35 -18.88 25.46 11.22
CA PHE A 35 -20.19 24.91 11.50
C PHE A 35 -20.75 25.39 12.85
N ALA A 36 -19.93 25.59 13.85
CA ALA A 36 -20.37 26.08 15.15
C ALA A 36 -20.95 27.52 15.07
N GLU A 37 -20.35 28.38 14.27
CA GLU A 37 -20.85 29.74 14.02
C GLU A 37 -22.15 29.71 13.24
N TRP A 38 -22.18 28.96 12.13
CA TRP A 38 -23.38 28.79 11.30
C TRP A 38 -24.56 28.21 12.11
N LYS A 39 -24.31 27.18 12.92
CA LYS A 39 -25.29 26.57 13.84
C LYS A 39 -25.88 27.59 14.84
N GLN A 40 -25.02 28.48 15.35
CA GLN A 40 -25.49 29.53 16.26
C GLN A 40 -26.39 30.57 15.57
N GLU A 41 -26.11 30.90 14.32
CA GLU A 41 -26.91 31.83 13.52
C GLU A 41 -28.29 31.24 13.16
N HIS A 42 -28.36 29.92 12.90
CA HIS A 42 -29.53 29.21 12.42
C HIS A 42 -30.23 28.36 13.51
N LYS A 43 -29.92 28.61 14.80
CA LYS A 43 -30.41 27.81 15.94
C LYS A 43 -31.92 27.75 16.09
N ASP A 44 -32.66 28.73 15.53
CA ASP A 44 -34.12 28.81 15.59
C ASP A 44 -34.79 28.20 14.34
N GLU A 45 -33.99 27.76 13.35
CA GLU A 45 -34.45 27.24 12.06
C GLU A 45 -34.48 25.72 12.04
N TYR A 46 -33.52 25.05 12.72
CA TYR A 46 -33.33 23.60 12.70
C TYR A 46 -33.34 23.02 14.12
N ASP A 47 -33.81 21.77 14.26
CA ASP A 47 -33.65 20.99 15.49
C ASP A 47 -32.33 20.23 15.54
N PHE A 48 -31.28 20.91 15.94
CA PHE A 48 -29.96 20.34 16.09
C PHE A 48 -29.79 19.26 17.18
N SER A 49 -30.88 18.95 17.92
CA SER A 49 -30.90 17.88 18.92
C SER A 49 -31.25 16.51 18.32
N THR A 50 -31.73 16.49 17.08
CA THR A 50 -32.11 15.27 16.37
C THR A 50 -31.24 15.02 15.16
N GLN A 51 -31.06 13.76 14.79
CA GLN A 51 -30.32 13.37 13.58
C GLN A 51 -31.00 13.93 12.32
N GLU A 52 -32.32 13.89 12.25
CA GLU A 52 -33.10 14.40 11.13
C GLU A 52 -32.92 15.91 10.94
N GLY A 53 -32.98 16.69 12.02
CA GLY A 53 -32.77 18.14 11.95
C GLY A 53 -31.31 18.52 11.61
N LEU A 54 -30.34 17.72 12.05
CA LEU A 54 -28.95 17.88 11.59
C LEU A 54 -28.80 17.58 10.10
N GLU A 55 -29.40 16.51 9.59
CA GLU A 55 -29.37 16.15 8.18
C GLU A 55 -30.05 17.20 7.30
N GLU A 56 -31.17 17.79 7.77
CA GLU A 56 -31.83 18.91 7.10
C GLU A 56 -30.94 20.15 7.08
N ALA A 57 -30.30 20.50 8.19
CA ALA A 57 -29.38 21.63 8.29
C ALA A 57 -28.17 21.49 7.36
N MET A 58 -27.65 20.27 7.14
CA MET A 58 -26.52 20.05 6.24
C MET A 58 -26.84 20.36 4.78
N GLN A 59 -28.09 20.25 4.35
CA GLN A 59 -28.50 20.59 2.97
C GLN A 59 -28.34 22.07 2.66
N ASP A 60 -28.40 22.94 3.69
CA ASP A 60 -28.19 24.38 3.54
C ASP A 60 -26.76 24.81 3.93
N TYR A 61 -26.16 24.16 4.96
CA TYR A 61 -24.80 24.48 5.38
C TYR A 61 -23.74 24.12 4.35
N ILE A 62 -23.77 22.92 3.78
CA ILE A 62 -22.73 22.44 2.86
C ILE A 62 -22.60 23.32 1.61
N PRO A 63 -23.71 23.75 0.96
CA PRO A 63 -23.61 24.70 -0.17
C PRO A 63 -23.01 26.08 0.19
N GLU A 64 -23.07 26.48 1.44
CA GLU A 64 -22.45 27.73 1.89
C GLU A 64 -20.96 27.55 2.28
N ALA A 65 -20.59 26.36 2.72
CA ALA A 65 -19.26 26.05 3.22
C ALA A 65 -18.28 25.57 2.15
N LEU A 66 -18.79 25.05 1.02
CA LEU A 66 -17.97 24.51 -0.07
C LEU A 66 -18.14 25.30 -1.37
N ASP A 67 -17.10 25.30 -2.19
CA ASP A 67 -17.17 25.73 -3.59
C ASP A 67 -17.97 24.71 -4.42
N MET A 68 -19.29 24.89 -4.45
CA MET A 68 -20.22 23.96 -5.10
C MET A 68 -20.04 23.89 -6.61
N GLU A 69 -19.66 24.98 -7.28
CA GLU A 69 -19.40 24.99 -8.73
C GLU A 69 -18.19 24.08 -9.04
N ARG A 70 -17.13 24.20 -8.27
CA ARG A 70 -15.94 23.35 -8.39
C ARG A 70 -16.24 21.91 -8.00
N PHE A 71 -17.04 21.69 -6.97
CA PHE A 71 -17.42 20.34 -6.52
C PHE A 71 -18.21 19.59 -7.62
N GLU A 72 -19.26 20.18 -8.13
CA GLU A 72 -20.08 19.63 -9.22
C GLU A 72 -19.23 19.38 -10.48
N TYR A 73 -18.44 20.36 -10.90
CA TYR A 73 -17.55 20.25 -12.05
C TYR A 73 -16.57 19.09 -11.89
N THR A 74 -15.96 18.96 -10.72
CA THR A 74 -14.97 17.90 -10.43
C THR A 74 -15.62 16.53 -10.42
N ALA A 75 -16.79 16.36 -9.80
CA ALA A 75 -17.53 15.12 -9.76
C ALA A 75 -17.95 14.67 -11.18
N LYS A 76 -18.56 15.56 -11.95
CA LYS A 76 -19.00 15.27 -13.34
C LYS A 76 -17.82 14.98 -14.26
N THR A 77 -16.75 15.75 -14.17
CA THR A 77 -15.54 15.51 -14.98
C THR A 77 -14.85 14.20 -14.60
N GLY A 78 -14.78 13.90 -13.29
CA GLY A 78 -14.24 12.64 -12.77
C GLY A 78 -15.01 11.43 -13.30
N LEU A 79 -16.35 11.47 -13.29
CA LEU A 79 -17.15 10.38 -13.83
C LEU A 79 -16.92 10.17 -15.32
N ARG A 80 -16.93 11.26 -16.11
CA ARG A 80 -16.63 11.19 -17.55
C ARG A 80 -15.25 10.60 -17.83
N PHE A 81 -14.26 11.00 -17.04
CA PHE A 81 -12.91 10.46 -17.16
C PHE A 81 -12.90 8.95 -16.94
N LEU A 82 -13.56 8.46 -15.88
CA LEU A 82 -13.66 7.04 -15.59
C LEU A 82 -14.41 6.26 -16.67
N ASP A 83 -15.51 6.80 -17.23
CA ASP A 83 -16.21 6.17 -18.37
C ASP A 83 -15.31 6.10 -19.61
N ASN A 84 -14.52 7.14 -19.88
CA ASN A 84 -13.54 7.12 -20.97
C ASN A 84 -12.45 6.06 -20.73
N VAL A 85 -12.00 5.84 -19.48
CA VAL A 85 -11.04 4.77 -19.16
C VAL A 85 -11.61 3.40 -19.50
N VAL A 86 -12.89 3.12 -19.19
CA VAL A 86 -13.56 1.87 -19.63
C VAL A 86 -13.47 1.69 -21.13
N THR A 87 -13.71 2.76 -21.89
CA THR A 87 -13.72 2.72 -23.37
C THR A 87 -12.31 2.56 -23.97
N MET A 88 -11.29 3.08 -23.29
CA MET A 88 -9.91 3.14 -23.78
C MET A 88 -9.02 2.01 -23.27
N SER A 89 -9.53 1.19 -22.35
CA SER A 89 -8.77 0.08 -21.79
C SER A 89 -8.67 -1.09 -22.76
N ASP A 90 -7.49 -1.68 -22.86
CA ASP A 90 -7.26 -2.97 -23.50
C ASP A 90 -7.31 -4.07 -22.44
N PHE A 91 -8.11 -5.09 -22.67
CA PHE A 91 -8.29 -6.18 -21.70
C PHE A 91 -7.54 -7.43 -22.16
N PRO A 92 -6.89 -8.16 -21.25
CA PRO A 92 -6.10 -9.33 -21.59
C PRO A 92 -6.95 -10.57 -21.96
N LEU A 93 -8.24 -10.58 -21.61
CA LEU A 93 -9.21 -11.64 -21.89
C LEU A 93 -10.51 -11.05 -22.41
N GLU A 94 -11.11 -11.72 -23.41
CA GLU A 94 -12.39 -11.32 -24.00
C GLU A 94 -13.53 -11.31 -22.96
N GLU A 95 -13.54 -12.28 -22.05
CA GLU A 95 -14.55 -12.37 -20.98
C GLU A 95 -14.49 -11.15 -20.02
N ILE A 96 -13.31 -10.57 -19.81
CA ILE A 96 -13.17 -9.33 -19.03
C ILE A 96 -13.69 -8.15 -19.83
N GLU A 97 -13.33 -8.04 -21.11
CA GLU A 97 -13.80 -6.99 -22.01
C GLU A 97 -15.34 -6.98 -22.09
N ASP A 98 -15.94 -8.14 -22.34
CA ASP A 98 -17.39 -8.30 -22.42
C ASP A 98 -18.06 -7.85 -21.11
N THR A 99 -17.64 -8.40 -19.95
CA THR A 99 -18.27 -8.09 -18.67
C THR A 99 -18.11 -6.61 -18.29
N VAL A 100 -16.92 -6.05 -18.49
CA VAL A 100 -16.64 -4.65 -18.15
C VAL A 100 -17.40 -3.69 -19.08
N THR A 101 -17.50 -4.00 -20.38
CA THR A 101 -18.22 -3.16 -21.32
C THR A 101 -19.72 -3.27 -21.19
N ASP A 102 -20.26 -4.44 -20.84
CA ASP A 102 -21.70 -4.67 -20.62
C ASP A 102 -22.23 -3.90 -19.40
N LEU A 103 -21.44 -3.78 -18.34
CA LEU A 103 -21.84 -3.09 -17.10
C LEU A 103 -21.30 -1.66 -17.01
N ARG A 104 -20.15 -1.37 -17.59
CA ARG A 104 -19.45 -0.08 -17.52
C ARG A 104 -19.37 0.47 -16.10
N LYS A 105 -19.08 -0.41 -15.13
CA LYS A 105 -19.00 -0.06 -13.72
C LYS A 105 -17.78 0.83 -13.45
N VAL A 106 -17.99 1.96 -12.79
CA VAL A 106 -16.94 2.89 -12.37
C VAL A 106 -17.09 3.24 -10.89
N GLY A 107 -16.01 3.68 -10.27
CA GLY A 107 -15.97 3.99 -8.84
C GLY A 107 -15.41 5.39 -8.58
N LEU A 108 -16.27 6.41 -8.66
CA LEU A 108 -15.94 7.75 -8.21
C LEU A 108 -16.11 7.84 -6.69
N GLY A 109 -15.06 8.17 -5.98
CA GLY A 109 -15.03 8.30 -4.53
C GLY A 109 -14.47 9.64 -4.07
N LEU A 110 -14.02 9.63 -2.83
CA LEU A 110 -13.48 10.81 -2.17
C LEU A 110 -12.19 10.49 -1.40
N MET A 111 -11.44 11.53 -1.06
CA MET A 111 -10.34 11.56 -0.11
C MET A 111 -10.33 12.94 0.57
N GLY A 112 -9.60 13.10 1.67
CA GLY A 112 -9.50 14.40 2.35
C GLY A 112 -10.69 14.78 3.22
N TYR A 113 -11.50 13.80 3.61
CA TYR A 113 -12.67 14.05 4.45
C TYR A 113 -12.28 14.62 5.83
N ALA A 114 -11.26 14.04 6.47
CA ALA A 114 -10.82 14.50 7.79
C ALA A 114 -10.28 15.93 7.76
N GLN A 115 -9.47 16.31 6.75
CA GLN A 115 -9.00 17.70 6.62
C GLN A 115 -10.12 18.67 6.27
N MET A 116 -11.13 18.24 5.51
CA MET A 116 -12.32 19.07 5.31
C MET A 116 -13.01 19.36 6.64
N LEU A 117 -13.21 18.34 7.49
CA LEU A 117 -13.82 18.52 8.82
C LEU A 117 -13.01 19.48 9.71
N ILE A 118 -11.66 19.36 9.71
CA ILE A 118 -10.80 20.27 10.46
C ILE A 118 -11.02 21.72 10.03
N GLN A 119 -11.08 21.98 8.72
CA GLN A 119 -11.32 23.32 8.20
C GLN A 119 -12.71 23.87 8.57
N LEU A 120 -13.72 22.99 8.71
CA LEU A 120 -15.07 23.34 9.13
C LEU A 120 -15.23 23.43 10.67
N GLY A 121 -14.17 23.10 11.43
CA GLY A 121 -14.20 23.08 12.90
C GLY A 121 -15.04 21.96 13.48
N VAL A 122 -15.12 20.81 12.81
CA VAL A 122 -15.95 19.67 13.20
C VAL A 122 -15.07 18.47 13.56
N ARG A 123 -15.32 17.87 14.75
CA ARG A 123 -14.63 16.66 15.19
C ARG A 123 -15.04 15.46 14.33
N TYR A 124 -14.06 14.70 13.85
CA TYR A 124 -14.32 13.41 13.21
C TYR A 124 -14.98 12.44 14.18
N GLY A 125 -16.04 11.74 13.75
CA GLY A 125 -16.84 10.82 14.58
C GLY A 125 -17.99 11.48 15.35
N SER A 126 -18.08 12.82 15.38
CA SER A 126 -19.22 13.51 15.97
C SER A 126 -20.51 13.31 15.16
N VAL A 127 -21.66 13.55 15.78
CA VAL A 127 -22.97 13.46 15.09
C VAL A 127 -23.08 14.45 13.93
N GLU A 128 -22.43 15.60 14.04
CA GLU A 128 -22.32 16.60 12.98
C GLU A 128 -21.51 16.06 11.80
N SER A 129 -20.37 15.42 12.07
CA SER A 129 -19.56 14.82 11.00
C SER A 129 -20.30 13.68 10.30
N VAL A 130 -21.12 12.89 11.01
CA VAL A 130 -21.96 11.84 10.41
C VAL A 130 -23.00 12.46 9.45
N ALA A 131 -23.65 13.57 9.84
CA ALA A 131 -24.60 14.27 8.98
C ALA A 131 -23.91 14.89 7.74
N ILE A 132 -22.73 15.49 7.92
CA ILE A 132 -21.89 16.00 6.81
C ILE A 132 -21.50 14.86 5.85
N ALA A 133 -21.07 13.71 6.36
CA ALA A 133 -20.70 12.55 5.53
C ALA A 133 -21.84 12.09 4.62
N LYS A 134 -23.05 12.04 5.19
CA LYS A 134 -24.26 11.65 4.45
C LYS A 134 -24.56 12.64 3.31
N GLU A 135 -24.53 13.95 3.61
CA GLU A 135 -24.81 15.00 2.61
C GLU A 135 -23.74 15.03 1.50
N ILE A 136 -22.46 14.96 1.85
CA ILE A 136 -21.37 14.90 0.85
C ILE A 136 -21.55 13.71 -0.08
N GLN A 137 -21.87 12.52 0.44
CA GLN A 137 -22.07 11.35 -0.42
C GLN A 137 -23.34 11.50 -1.27
N ARG A 138 -24.40 12.08 -0.71
CA ARG A 138 -25.61 12.38 -1.47
C ARG A 138 -25.32 13.25 -2.68
N LEU A 139 -24.51 14.30 -2.51
CA LEU A 139 -24.11 15.21 -3.58
C LEU A 139 -23.21 14.53 -4.62
N ILE A 140 -22.18 13.78 -4.20
CA ILE A 140 -21.31 13.03 -5.12
C ILE A 140 -22.16 12.07 -5.98
N THR A 141 -23.06 11.35 -5.33
CA THR A 141 -23.95 10.41 -6.02
C THR A 141 -24.87 11.16 -6.99
N ARG A 142 -25.47 12.26 -6.57
CA ARG A 142 -26.33 13.08 -7.43
C ARG A 142 -25.60 13.57 -8.67
N PHE A 143 -24.43 14.20 -8.52
CA PHE A 143 -23.65 14.71 -9.65
C PHE A 143 -23.17 13.60 -10.57
N SER A 144 -22.81 12.44 -10.02
CA SER A 144 -22.38 11.29 -10.82
C SER A 144 -23.52 10.67 -11.62
N ILE A 145 -24.72 10.58 -11.06
CA ILE A 145 -25.95 10.12 -11.74
C ILE A 145 -26.33 11.06 -12.88
N GLU A 146 -26.35 12.37 -12.63
CA GLU A 146 -26.66 13.38 -13.64
C GLU A 146 -25.68 13.31 -14.83
N GLU A 147 -24.40 13.14 -14.57
CA GLU A 147 -23.42 13.01 -15.65
C GLU A 147 -23.52 11.66 -16.37
N SER A 148 -23.75 10.55 -15.67
CA SER A 148 -23.95 9.24 -16.28
C SER A 148 -25.21 9.22 -17.17
N ASN A 149 -26.30 9.88 -16.72
CA ASN A 149 -27.51 10.07 -17.54
C ASN A 149 -27.22 10.90 -18.79
N ARG A 150 -26.51 12.03 -18.64
CA ARG A 150 -26.10 12.86 -19.78
C ARG A 150 -25.20 12.10 -20.78
N LEU A 151 -24.29 11.26 -20.28
CA LEU A 151 -23.45 10.41 -21.14
C LEU A 151 -24.25 9.32 -21.84
N ALA A 152 -25.30 8.78 -21.20
CA ALA A 152 -26.22 7.83 -21.85
C ALA A 152 -26.96 8.46 -23.03
N ASP A 153 -27.38 9.72 -22.91
CA ASP A 153 -28.02 10.45 -24.03
C ASP A 153 -27.10 10.65 -25.24
N ILE A 154 -25.77 10.75 -25.00
CA ILE A 154 -24.77 10.98 -26.06
C ILE A 154 -24.27 9.68 -26.68
N SER A 155 -24.02 8.66 -25.83
CA SER A 155 -23.26 7.45 -26.20
C SER A 155 -24.05 6.15 -25.98
N GLY A 156 -25.31 6.25 -25.60
CA GLY A 156 -26.18 5.12 -25.27
C GLY A 156 -26.00 4.68 -23.80
N GLU A 157 -27.02 4.03 -23.28
CA GLU A 157 -27.01 3.37 -21.98
C GLU A 157 -26.02 2.18 -21.98
N PHE A 158 -25.65 1.70 -20.77
CA PHE A 158 -24.87 0.47 -20.66
C PHE A 158 -25.69 -0.74 -21.17
N PRO A 159 -25.08 -1.74 -21.83
CA PRO A 159 -25.80 -2.82 -22.53
C PRO A 159 -26.83 -3.57 -21.69
N GLU A 160 -26.55 -3.81 -20.41
CA GLU A 160 -27.44 -4.53 -19.49
C GLU A 160 -28.49 -3.64 -18.80
N TRP A 161 -28.66 -2.38 -19.25
CA TRP A 161 -29.53 -1.39 -18.60
C TRP A 161 -30.98 -1.86 -18.44
N GLU A 162 -31.59 -2.50 -19.45
CA GLU A 162 -32.98 -2.98 -19.40
C GLU A 162 -33.23 -3.99 -18.28
N LYS A 163 -32.18 -4.71 -17.84
CA LYS A 163 -32.24 -5.70 -16.74
C LYS A 163 -32.03 -5.06 -15.36
N SER A 164 -31.66 -3.81 -15.32
CA SER A 164 -31.32 -3.09 -14.10
C SER A 164 -32.54 -2.44 -13.44
N LYS A 165 -32.39 -2.07 -12.17
CA LYS A 165 -33.39 -1.27 -11.44
C LYS A 165 -33.54 0.14 -12.01
N TRP A 166 -32.55 0.64 -12.76
CA TRP A 166 -32.60 1.93 -13.44
C TRP A 166 -33.68 1.99 -14.52
N ALA A 167 -34.04 0.85 -15.10
CA ALA A 167 -35.10 0.77 -16.10
C ALA A 167 -36.52 0.85 -15.51
N ASN A 168 -36.69 0.57 -14.21
CA ASN A 168 -38.01 0.52 -13.55
C ASN A 168 -37.99 1.24 -12.18
N PRO A 169 -37.76 2.57 -12.13
CA PRO A 169 -37.63 3.33 -10.88
C PRO A 169 -38.84 3.22 -9.95
N THR A 170 -40.05 3.25 -10.51
CA THR A 170 -41.32 3.18 -9.77
C THR A 170 -41.58 1.81 -9.13
N GLU A 171 -40.96 0.73 -9.60
CA GLU A 171 -41.00 -0.58 -8.93
C GLU A 171 -39.97 -0.69 -7.78
N HIS A 172 -39.05 0.28 -7.69
CA HIS A 172 -37.93 0.29 -6.76
C HIS A 172 -37.74 1.65 -6.08
N GLU A 173 -38.82 2.34 -5.69
CA GLU A 173 -38.81 3.74 -5.27
C GLU A 173 -37.80 4.07 -4.15
N GLU A 174 -37.78 3.29 -3.05
CA GLU A 174 -36.87 3.51 -1.94
C GLU A 174 -35.39 3.38 -2.38
N TRP A 175 -35.07 2.31 -3.12
CA TRP A 175 -33.75 2.10 -3.68
C TRP A 175 -33.36 3.23 -4.64
N PHE A 176 -34.29 3.66 -5.48
CA PHE A 176 -34.04 4.72 -6.47
C PHE A 176 -33.74 6.05 -5.78
N ARG A 177 -34.57 6.48 -4.83
CA ARG A 177 -34.33 7.71 -4.05
C ARG A 177 -32.99 7.65 -3.32
N GLN A 178 -32.66 6.53 -2.71
CA GLN A 178 -31.40 6.33 -2.00
C GLN A 178 -30.19 6.47 -2.94
N TYR A 179 -30.19 5.77 -4.05
CA TYR A 179 -29.02 5.66 -4.95
C TYR A 179 -29.00 6.69 -6.09
N THR A 180 -29.90 7.65 -6.10
CA THR A 180 -29.87 8.82 -6.98
C THR A 180 -29.58 10.13 -6.23
N GLY A 181 -29.37 10.06 -4.91
CA GLY A 181 -29.27 11.26 -4.08
C GLY A 181 -30.58 12.04 -4.01
N GLY A 182 -31.74 11.33 -4.02
CA GLY A 182 -33.06 11.90 -3.79
C GLY A 182 -33.87 12.29 -5.02
N LEU A 183 -33.61 11.72 -6.22
CA LEU A 183 -34.48 11.92 -7.38
C LEU A 183 -35.87 11.30 -7.14
N ASP A 184 -36.92 11.94 -7.69
CA ASP A 184 -38.27 11.40 -7.63
C ASP A 184 -38.47 10.33 -8.71
N PRO A 185 -38.77 9.06 -8.36
CA PRO A 185 -39.02 8.01 -9.34
C PRO A 185 -40.19 8.28 -10.28
N GLU A 186 -41.17 9.11 -9.88
CA GLU A 186 -42.30 9.48 -10.72
C GLU A 186 -41.89 10.35 -11.92
N GLU A 187 -40.78 11.06 -11.83
CA GLU A 187 -40.21 11.82 -12.96
C GLU A 187 -39.54 10.93 -14.01
N PHE A 188 -39.31 9.65 -13.71
CA PHE A 188 -38.60 8.67 -14.53
C PHE A 188 -39.43 7.40 -14.77
N GLU A 189 -40.71 7.53 -15.05
CA GLU A 189 -41.60 6.38 -15.29
C GLU A 189 -41.11 5.46 -16.45
N ASP A 190 -40.46 6.02 -17.46
CA ASP A 190 -39.87 5.30 -18.59
C ASP A 190 -38.41 4.81 -18.33
N GLY A 191 -37.96 4.89 -17.07
CA GLY A 191 -36.60 4.55 -16.65
C GLY A 191 -35.62 5.72 -16.69
N LEU A 192 -34.62 5.68 -15.81
CA LEU A 192 -33.47 6.60 -15.83
C LEU A 192 -32.35 5.98 -16.67
N LYS A 193 -32.10 6.54 -17.84
CA LYS A 193 -30.99 6.07 -18.71
C LYS A 193 -29.65 6.33 -18.03
N MET A 194 -28.85 5.31 -17.94
CA MET A 194 -27.54 5.36 -17.32
C MET A 194 -26.46 4.84 -18.26
N ARG A 195 -25.34 5.55 -18.36
CA ARG A 195 -24.15 5.10 -19.10
C ARG A 195 -23.38 4.03 -18.32
N ASN A 196 -23.45 4.08 -16.99
CA ASN A 196 -22.69 3.25 -16.07
C ASN A 196 -23.65 2.52 -15.12
N HIS A 197 -23.44 1.23 -14.87
CA HIS A 197 -24.24 0.46 -13.92
C HIS A 197 -24.10 1.01 -12.49
N ASN A 198 -22.87 1.22 -12.03
CA ASN A 198 -22.51 1.87 -10.78
C ASN A 198 -21.61 3.07 -11.06
N THR A 199 -21.71 4.12 -10.24
CA THR A 199 -20.90 5.33 -10.41
C THR A 199 -20.01 5.64 -9.20
N THR A 200 -20.38 5.20 -7.98
CA THR A 200 -19.68 5.61 -6.75
C THR A 200 -19.14 4.44 -5.92
N THR A 201 -17.96 4.65 -5.33
CA THR A 201 -17.33 3.82 -4.32
C THR A 201 -16.33 4.65 -3.51
N ILE A 202 -15.96 4.22 -2.31
CA ILE A 202 -14.88 4.86 -1.55
C ILE A 202 -13.74 3.87 -1.40
N ALA A 203 -12.65 4.13 -2.11
CA ALA A 203 -11.44 3.32 -2.09
C ALA A 203 -10.45 3.79 -0.99
N PRO A 204 -9.42 2.99 -0.65
CA PRO A 204 -8.47 3.32 0.42
C PRO A 204 -7.67 4.60 0.17
N THR A 205 -7.34 4.88 -1.07
CA THR A 205 -6.54 6.03 -1.55
C THR A 205 -5.16 6.20 -0.89
N GLY A 206 -4.56 5.12 -0.36
CA GLY A 206 -3.32 5.19 0.43
C GLY A 206 -2.20 6.00 -0.24
N THR A 207 -1.87 5.70 -1.51
CA THR A 207 -0.85 6.44 -2.27
C THR A 207 -1.39 7.75 -2.86
N THR A 208 -2.63 7.74 -3.36
CA THR A 208 -3.24 8.91 -4.02
C THR A 208 -3.43 10.08 -3.06
N SER A 209 -3.81 9.80 -1.80
CA SER A 209 -3.95 10.82 -0.77
C SER A 209 -2.61 11.46 -0.38
N MET A 210 -1.52 10.68 -0.34
CA MET A 210 -0.16 11.21 -0.12
C MET A 210 0.26 12.18 -1.23
N ILE A 211 -0.05 11.84 -2.51
CA ILE A 211 0.21 12.74 -3.64
C ILE A 211 -0.67 14.00 -3.54
N GLY A 212 -1.91 13.84 -3.10
CA GLY A 212 -2.87 14.94 -2.89
C GLY A 212 -2.65 15.75 -1.62
N ASN A 213 -1.65 15.41 -0.80
CA ASN A 213 -1.37 15.99 0.52
C ASN A 213 -2.65 16.09 1.38
N THR A 214 -3.32 14.94 1.59
CA THR A 214 -4.60 14.88 2.31
C THR A 214 -4.80 13.50 2.95
N SER A 215 -5.88 13.31 3.74
CA SER A 215 -6.23 12.01 4.34
C SER A 215 -6.78 11.03 3.32
N GLY A 216 -6.58 9.73 3.58
CA GLY A 216 -7.11 8.66 2.73
C GLY A 216 -8.62 8.48 2.87
N GLY A 217 -9.32 8.37 1.74
CA GLY A 217 -10.75 8.06 1.68
C GLY A 217 -11.59 8.85 2.67
N CYS A 218 -12.41 8.13 3.41
CA CYS A 218 -13.19 8.66 4.52
C CYS A 218 -12.57 8.35 5.90
N GLU A 219 -11.27 8.03 5.94
CA GLU A 219 -10.56 7.73 7.18
C GLU A 219 -10.31 8.99 8.02
N PRO A 220 -10.21 8.86 9.36
CA PRO A 220 -9.67 9.93 10.20
C PRO A 220 -8.20 10.18 9.89
N ILE A 221 -7.64 11.26 10.41
CA ILE A 221 -6.20 11.51 10.34
C ILE A 221 -5.47 10.44 11.18
N TYR A 222 -4.42 9.88 10.60
CA TYR A 222 -3.58 8.92 11.31
C TYR A 222 -2.75 9.60 12.40
N SER A 223 -2.04 10.67 12.03
CA SER A 223 -1.27 11.49 12.97
C SER A 223 -1.17 12.92 12.46
N LEU A 224 -1.14 13.88 13.38
CA LEU A 224 -0.96 15.31 13.09
C LEU A 224 0.52 15.72 13.04
N ALA A 225 1.39 14.91 13.63
CA ALA A 225 2.83 15.07 13.61
C ALA A 225 3.50 13.71 13.43
N TYR A 226 4.54 13.63 12.62
CA TYR A 226 5.28 12.40 12.36
C TYR A 226 6.75 12.67 12.09
N PHE A 227 7.60 11.69 12.39
CA PHE A 227 9.01 11.75 12.06
C PHE A 227 9.21 11.49 10.58
N LYS A 228 9.89 12.42 9.90
CA LYS A 228 10.30 12.24 8.51
C LYS A 228 11.71 11.69 8.46
N ASN A 229 11.87 10.49 7.92
CA ASN A 229 13.18 9.92 7.60
C ASN A 229 13.78 10.68 6.42
N VAL A 230 14.58 11.70 6.71
CA VAL A 230 15.46 12.32 5.74
C VAL A 230 16.77 11.53 5.72
N ALA A 231 17.31 11.25 4.54
CA ALA A 231 18.54 10.47 4.40
C ALA A 231 19.61 10.95 5.40
N LYS A 232 20.05 10.07 6.28
CA LYS A 232 21.03 10.32 7.37
C LYS A 232 22.31 11.05 6.88
N ASP A 233 22.61 10.93 5.59
CA ASP A 233 23.78 11.54 4.95
C ASP A 233 23.68 13.06 4.74
N ILE A 234 22.49 13.66 4.94
CA ILE A 234 22.25 15.09 4.65
C ILE A 234 22.10 15.93 5.93
N GLN A 235 21.54 15.40 7.02
CA GLN A 235 21.19 16.18 8.21
C GLN A 235 21.73 15.65 9.55
N GLY A 236 22.47 14.53 9.58
CA GLY A 236 22.93 13.94 10.85
C GLY A 236 21.87 13.05 11.52
N GLU A 237 21.96 12.84 12.83
CA GLU A 237 21.10 11.94 13.62
C GLU A 237 19.75 12.56 14.02
N ASP A 238 19.53 13.85 13.77
CA ASP A 238 18.31 14.55 14.17
C ASP A 238 17.17 14.24 13.19
N MET A 239 16.10 13.61 13.70
CA MET A 239 14.88 13.35 12.92
C MET A 239 14.05 14.63 12.84
N LEU A 240 13.65 15.00 11.61
CA LEU A 240 12.77 16.13 11.37
C LEU A 240 11.32 15.75 11.70
N VAL A 241 10.68 16.52 12.60
CA VAL A 241 9.23 16.39 12.84
C VAL A 241 8.48 17.22 11.79
N GLU A 242 7.57 16.58 11.07
CA GLU A 242 6.68 17.23 10.10
C GLU A 242 5.25 17.25 10.65
N PHE A 243 4.56 18.38 10.44
CA PHE A 243 3.19 18.57 10.92
C PHE A 243 2.24 18.66 9.75
N ASP A 244 1.00 18.19 9.95
CA ASP A 244 -0.07 18.32 8.95
C ASP A 244 -0.38 19.80 8.67
N ASP A 245 -0.43 20.18 7.39
CA ASP A 245 -0.64 21.57 6.98
C ASP A 245 -1.99 22.13 7.44
N TYR A 246 -3.02 21.30 7.48
CA TYR A 246 -4.36 21.74 7.92
C TYR A 246 -4.43 21.89 9.44
N PHE A 247 -3.65 21.10 10.18
CA PHE A 247 -3.45 21.31 11.61
C PHE A 247 -2.86 22.71 11.87
N ILE A 248 -1.77 23.06 11.18
CA ILE A 248 -1.12 24.36 11.34
C ILE A 248 -2.09 25.51 11.01
N ARG A 249 -2.80 25.43 9.88
CA ARG A 249 -3.78 26.45 9.47
C ARG A 249 -4.93 26.59 10.49
N ALA A 250 -5.38 25.48 11.07
CA ALA A 250 -6.45 25.52 12.06
C ALA A 250 -5.97 26.13 13.38
N LEU A 251 -4.70 25.92 13.79
CA LEU A 251 -4.12 26.63 14.94
C LEU A 251 -4.09 28.14 14.68
N GLU A 252 -3.59 28.57 13.52
CA GLU A 252 -3.57 29.98 13.11
C GLU A 252 -4.97 30.62 13.11
N ALA A 253 -5.98 29.89 12.58
CA ALA A 253 -7.37 30.36 12.53
C ALA A 253 -8.01 30.50 13.92
N ASN A 254 -7.50 29.80 14.93
CA ASN A 254 -7.97 29.87 16.32
C ASN A 254 -7.07 30.73 17.23
N ASP A 255 -6.19 31.58 16.65
CA ASP A 255 -5.27 32.46 17.38
C ASP A 255 -4.35 31.72 18.36
N VAL A 256 -3.99 30.46 18.06
CA VAL A 256 -3.07 29.63 18.86
C VAL A 256 -1.64 29.85 18.38
N ASP A 257 -0.67 29.95 19.31
CA ASP A 257 0.74 30.08 18.96
C ASP A 257 1.27 28.75 18.38
N VAL A 258 1.49 28.74 17.07
CA VAL A 258 1.91 27.57 16.30
C VAL A 258 3.28 27.06 16.75
N GLU A 259 4.23 27.96 17.03
CA GLU A 259 5.59 27.54 17.41
C GLU A 259 5.59 26.91 18.81
N GLU A 260 4.81 27.46 19.75
CA GLU A 260 4.66 26.87 21.09
C GLU A 260 4.04 25.46 21.03
N VAL A 261 3.04 25.25 20.17
CA VAL A 261 2.43 23.93 19.95
C VAL A 261 3.42 22.95 19.32
N LYS A 262 4.19 23.37 18.31
CA LYS A 262 5.23 22.54 17.68
C LYS A 262 6.31 22.13 18.67
N GLU A 263 6.81 23.06 19.47
CA GLU A 263 7.83 22.78 20.50
C GLU A 263 7.29 21.77 21.53
N ALA A 264 6.06 21.94 22.04
CA ALA A 264 5.44 21.04 22.97
C ALA A 264 5.20 19.64 22.36
N ALA A 265 4.76 19.57 21.10
CA ALA A 265 4.57 18.30 20.38
C ALA A 265 5.90 17.58 20.15
N GLN A 266 6.93 18.30 19.72
CA GLN A 266 8.26 17.74 19.49
C GLN A 266 8.86 17.18 20.78
N GLU A 267 8.78 17.91 21.90
CA GLU A 267 9.23 17.42 23.22
C GLU A 267 8.54 16.10 23.59
N LYS A 268 7.22 15.99 23.37
CA LYS A 268 6.47 14.77 23.65
C LYS A 268 6.87 13.60 22.74
N MET A 269 7.10 13.87 21.45
CA MET A 269 7.54 12.86 20.49
C MET A 269 8.96 12.35 20.81
N GLU A 270 9.88 13.23 21.18
CA GLU A 270 11.26 12.87 21.54
C GLU A 270 11.33 12.02 22.80
N ASN A 271 10.39 12.23 23.74
CA ASN A 271 10.28 11.49 24.99
C ASN A 271 9.40 10.22 24.88
N ASN A 272 8.91 9.86 23.68
CA ASN A 272 7.94 8.79 23.46
C ASN A 272 6.63 8.93 24.27
N GLU A 273 6.26 10.17 24.58
CA GLU A 273 5.03 10.54 25.32
C GLU A 273 3.94 11.10 24.40
N TRP A 274 4.12 11.02 23.08
CA TRP A 274 3.18 11.57 22.11
C TRP A 274 1.91 10.71 22.05
N ASP A 275 0.79 11.34 22.41
CA ASP A 275 -0.58 10.81 22.34
C ASP A 275 -1.48 11.82 21.61
N GLY A 276 -1.07 12.21 20.40
CA GLY A 276 -1.74 13.24 19.63
C GLY A 276 -1.83 14.57 20.40
N VAL A 277 -2.84 15.35 20.08
CA VAL A 277 -3.06 16.67 20.73
C VAL A 277 -3.36 16.60 22.22
N ASN A 278 -3.77 15.42 22.74
CA ASN A 278 -4.06 15.24 24.15
C ASN A 278 -2.81 15.38 25.03
N SER A 279 -1.64 15.07 24.48
CA SER A 279 -0.35 15.20 25.18
C SER A 279 0.15 16.65 25.28
N ILE A 280 -0.43 17.59 24.51
CA ILE A 280 -0.09 19.01 24.57
C ILE A 280 -0.81 19.66 25.77
N PRO A 281 -0.15 20.50 26.58
CA PRO A 281 -0.79 21.19 27.71
C PRO A 281 -1.98 22.08 27.31
N ASP A 282 -3.00 22.17 28.18
CA ASP A 282 -4.24 22.94 27.90
C ASP A 282 -4.03 24.46 27.81
N ASP A 283 -2.96 24.97 28.40
CA ASP A 283 -2.55 26.37 28.31
C ASP A 283 -1.82 26.69 27.00
N VAL A 284 -1.27 25.68 26.32
CA VAL A 284 -0.65 25.78 25.00
C VAL A 284 -1.67 25.55 23.89
N LEU A 285 -2.46 24.46 23.99
CA LEU A 285 -3.53 24.15 23.04
C LEU A 285 -4.86 24.01 23.79
N PRO A 286 -5.78 24.98 23.65
CA PRO A 286 -7.05 25.01 24.36
C PRO A 286 -7.92 23.77 24.08
N PRO A 287 -8.63 23.22 25.09
CA PRO A 287 -9.44 21.99 24.94
C PRO A 287 -10.44 22.04 23.80
N HIS A 288 -11.12 23.18 23.56
CA HIS A 288 -12.10 23.31 22.48
C HIS A 288 -11.47 23.25 21.08
N VAL A 289 -10.17 23.57 20.95
CA VAL A 289 -9.42 23.42 19.70
C VAL A 289 -8.93 21.97 19.56
N LYS A 290 -8.48 21.34 20.67
CA LYS A 290 -8.09 19.92 20.66
C LYS A 290 -9.19 18.99 20.15
N GLU A 291 -10.46 19.27 20.51
CA GLU A 291 -11.60 18.45 20.12
C GLU A 291 -11.75 18.29 18.59
N ILE A 292 -11.25 19.26 17.81
CA ILE A 292 -11.31 19.21 16.33
C ILE A 292 -10.38 18.12 15.77
N PHE A 293 -9.28 17.81 16.46
CA PHE A 293 -8.17 17.01 15.94
C PHE A 293 -8.19 15.57 16.44
N ALA A 294 -9.27 14.84 16.18
CA ALA A 294 -9.34 13.42 16.52
C ALA A 294 -8.52 12.58 15.53
N THR A 295 -7.53 11.87 16.04
CA THR A 295 -6.73 10.88 15.29
C THR A 295 -7.40 9.50 15.31
N ALA A 296 -6.92 8.58 14.45
CA ALA A 296 -7.55 7.27 14.25
C ALA A 296 -7.67 6.41 15.51
N ASP A 297 -6.76 6.57 16.46
CA ASP A 297 -6.71 5.92 17.78
C ASP A 297 -7.67 6.54 18.80
N GLN A 298 -8.11 7.79 18.56
CA GLN A 298 -9.03 8.55 19.41
C GLN A 298 -10.50 8.47 18.95
N VAL A 299 -10.74 7.77 17.84
CA VAL A 299 -12.09 7.52 17.28
C VAL A 299 -12.56 6.14 17.73
N SER A 300 -13.71 6.05 18.38
CA SER A 300 -14.25 4.76 18.83
C SER A 300 -14.70 3.88 17.65
N PRO A 301 -14.77 2.55 17.82
CA PRO A 301 -15.28 1.65 16.79
C PRO A 301 -16.70 2.02 16.33
N GLU A 302 -17.55 2.50 17.22
CA GLU A 302 -18.91 2.96 16.92
C GLU A 302 -18.90 4.19 16.02
N GLU A 303 -18.03 5.18 16.32
CA GLU A 303 -17.86 6.39 15.50
C GLU A 303 -17.31 6.04 14.11
N HIS A 304 -16.35 5.10 14.01
CA HIS A 304 -15.87 4.59 12.73
C HIS A 304 -16.99 4.01 11.86
N ILE A 305 -17.86 3.19 12.47
CA ILE A 305 -18.98 2.55 11.79
C ILE A 305 -20.05 3.57 11.39
N ASP A 306 -20.33 4.55 12.24
CA ASP A 306 -21.35 5.56 11.99
C ASP A 306 -20.97 6.46 10.80
N ILE A 307 -19.71 6.87 10.69
CA ILE A 307 -19.20 7.57 9.50
C ILE A 307 -19.30 6.69 8.25
N GLN A 308 -18.90 5.41 8.33
CA GLN A 308 -18.99 4.50 7.20
C GLN A 308 -20.43 4.29 6.76
N ALA A 309 -21.36 4.11 7.70
CA ALA A 309 -22.78 3.94 7.42
C ALA A 309 -23.40 5.20 6.78
N ALA A 310 -23.00 6.38 7.23
CA ALA A 310 -23.46 7.64 6.65
C ALA A 310 -23.07 7.75 5.16
N PHE A 311 -21.81 7.50 4.83
CA PHE A 311 -21.38 7.42 3.43
C PHE A 311 -22.08 6.29 2.66
N GLN A 312 -22.23 5.10 3.28
CA GLN A 312 -22.87 3.95 2.62
C GLN A 312 -24.32 4.21 2.25
N SER A 313 -25.02 5.12 2.95
CA SER A 313 -26.43 5.43 2.71
C SER A 313 -26.74 5.85 1.27
N HIS A 314 -25.78 6.46 0.56
CA HIS A 314 -25.93 6.89 -0.83
C HIS A 314 -24.86 6.31 -1.76
N ASN A 315 -23.86 5.58 -1.26
CA ASN A 315 -22.79 5.03 -2.07
C ASN A 315 -23.22 3.73 -2.77
N HIS A 316 -23.02 3.63 -4.11
CA HIS A 316 -23.46 2.49 -4.91
C HIS A 316 -22.75 1.19 -4.56
N SER A 317 -21.43 1.23 -4.50
CA SER A 317 -20.60 0.07 -4.18
C SER A 317 -20.30 -0.02 -2.68
N GLY A 318 -19.27 -0.72 -2.28
CA GLY A 318 -18.80 -0.75 -0.90
C GLY A 318 -17.93 0.45 -0.56
N ILE A 319 -17.38 0.40 0.63
CA ILE A 319 -16.49 1.43 1.19
C ILE A 319 -15.30 0.74 1.84
N SER A 320 -14.11 1.14 1.46
CA SER A 320 -12.91 0.77 2.18
C SER A 320 -12.74 1.69 3.39
N LYS A 321 -12.97 1.14 4.55
CA LYS A 321 -12.75 1.83 5.83
C LYS A 321 -12.26 0.87 6.88
N THR A 322 -11.21 1.27 7.58
CA THR A 322 -10.70 0.53 8.73
C THR A 322 -11.43 0.95 10.00
N CYS A 323 -11.93 -0.01 10.75
CA CYS A 323 -12.39 0.16 12.11
C CYS A 323 -11.24 -0.22 13.03
N ASN A 324 -10.63 0.76 13.67
CA ASN A 324 -9.48 0.57 14.54
C ASN A 324 -9.95 0.14 15.93
N PHE A 325 -9.22 -0.81 16.51
CA PHE A 325 -9.44 -1.31 17.86
C PHE A 325 -8.14 -1.22 18.67
N PRO A 326 -8.21 -0.85 19.94
CA PRO A 326 -7.05 -0.90 20.82
C PRO A 326 -6.60 -2.35 21.05
N ASN A 327 -5.36 -2.51 21.53
CA ASN A 327 -4.74 -3.83 21.72
C ASN A 327 -5.54 -4.75 22.68
N GLU A 328 -6.19 -4.20 23.69
CA GLU A 328 -7.01 -4.90 24.69
C GLU A 328 -8.39 -5.34 24.17
N ALA A 329 -8.79 -4.92 22.97
CA ALA A 329 -10.09 -5.27 22.39
C ALA A 329 -10.27 -6.79 22.26
N THR A 330 -11.45 -7.27 22.62
CA THR A 330 -11.82 -8.67 22.65
C THR A 330 -12.52 -9.11 21.36
N LYS A 331 -12.70 -10.43 21.21
CA LYS A 331 -13.51 -10.98 20.10
C LYS A 331 -14.99 -10.57 20.17
N ASP A 332 -15.49 -10.25 21.37
CA ASP A 332 -16.87 -9.81 21.53
C ASP A 332 -17.04 -8.37 21.07
N ASP A 333 -16.08 -7.47 21.35
CA ASP A 333 -16.08 -6.10 20.82
C ASP A 333 -16.08 -6.09 19.29
N VAL A 334 -15.26 -6.93 18.67
CA VAL A 334 -15.24 -7.08 17.20
C VAL A 334 -16.57 -7.64 16.67
N ARG A 335 -17.19 -8.59 17.39
CA ARG A 335 -18.51 -9.12 17.02
C ARG A 335 -19.59 -8.02 17.08
N GLU A 336 -19.61 -7.22 18.13
CA GLU A 336 -20.55 -6.11 18.30
C GLU A 336 -20.41 -5.09 17.17
N ALA A 337 -19.17 -4.78 16.79
CA ALA A 337 -18.89 -3.88 15.67
C ALA A 337 -19.43 -4.42 14.33
N TYR A 338 -19.21 -5.71 14.02
CA TYR A 338 -19.78 -6.34 12.81
C TYR A 338 -21.32 -6.34 12.83
N MET A 339 -21.94 -6.61 13.98
CA MET A 339 -23.41 -6.56 14.11
C MET A 339 -23.94 -5.15 13.90
N ARG A 340 -23.30 -4.13 14.52
CA ARG A 340 -23.64 -2.73 14.32
C ARG A 340 -23.53 -2.31 12.86
N ALA A 341 -22.42 -2.68 12.18
CA ALA A 341 -22.22 -2.37 10.78
C ALA A 341 -23.32 -3.00 9.90
N TYR A 342 -23.67 -4.26 10.17
CA TYR A 342 -24.76 -4.96 9.48
C TYR A 342 -26.12 -4.26 9.70
N ASP A 343 -26.47 -3.95 10.94
CA ASP A 343 -27.73 -3.29 11.28
C ASP A 343 -27.85 -1.89 10.66
N LYS A 344 -26.72 -1.20 10.42
CA LYS A 344 -26.66 0.10 9.75
C LYS A 344 -26.56 0.01 8.22
N GLY A 345 -26.60 -1.20 7.63
CA GLY A 345 -26.59 -1.41 6.18
C GLY A 345 -25.22 -1.21 5.51
N VAL A 346 -24.13 -1.30 6.27
CA VAL A 346 -22.76 -1.26 5.73
C VAL A 346 -22.50 -2.54 4.94
N LYS A 347 -21.96 -2.41 3.72
CA LYS A 347 -21.76 -3.54 2.78
C LYS A 347 -20.49 -4.35 3.05
N GLY A 348 -19.53 -3.78 3.73
CA GLY A 348 -18.28 -4.44 4.10
C GLY A 348 -17.53 -3.65 5.16
N MET A 349 -16.76 -4.33 6.01
CA MET A 349 -15.99 -3.70 7.09
C MET A 349 -14.62 -4.35 7.21
N THR A 350 -13.59 -3.55 7.43
CA THR A 350 -12.24 -4.00 7.74
C THR A 350 -11.92 -3.68 9.19
N VAL A 351 -11.39 -4.64 9.92
CA VAL A 351 -10.99 -4.49 11.32
C VAL A 351 -9.47 -4.49 11.42
N TYR A 352 -8.92 -3.57 12.16
CA TYR A 352 -7.52 -3.56 12.57
C TYR A 352 -7.44 -3.41 14.10
N ARG A 353 -6.82 -4.39 14.78
CA ARG A 353 -6.50 -4.29 16.19
C ARG A 353 -5.03 -3.95 16.35
N ASP A 354 -4.72 -2.97 17.16
CA ASP A 354 -3.35 -2.55 17.41
C ASP A 354 -2.47 -3.70 17.92
N GLY A 355 -1.20 -3.71 17.52
CA GLY A 355 -0.25 -4.77 17.85
C GLY A 355 -0.43 -6.10 17.09
N THR A 356 -1.28 -6.17 16.04
CA THR A 356 -1.43 -7.40 15.22
C THR A 356 -0.42 -7.52 14.08
N ARG A 357 0.43 -6.51 13.87
CA ARG A 357 1.52 -6.50 12.89
C ARG A 357 2.80 -6.02 13.54
N ASP A 358 3.91 -6.68 13.26
CA ASP A 358 5.25 -6.37 13.79
C ASP A 358 5.80 -5.04 13.24
N THR A 359 5.32 -4.58 12.07
CA THR A 359 5.74 -3.31 11.46
C THR A 359 4.53 -2.50 11.02
N GLN A 360 4.42 -1.27 11.51
CA GLN A 360 3.42 -0.29 11.08
C GLN A 360 3.98 0.57 9.94
N VAL A 361 3.11 0.96 9.00
CA VAL A 361 3.48 1.75 7.80
C VAL A 361 3.87 3.19 8.17
N MET A 362 3.28 3.74 9.23
CA MET A 362 3.62 5.06 9.80
C MET A 362 3.79 4.91 11.31
N GLN A 363 4.80 5.58 11.86
CA GLN A 363 5.18 5.47 13.27
C GLN A 363 5.25 6.85 13.89
N THR A 364 4.68 6.97 15.09
CA THR A 364 4.64 8.22 15.86
C THR A 364 5.69 8.24 16.99
N ASN A 365 6.26 7.09 17.33
CA ASN A 365 7.22 6.93 18.41
C ASN A 365 8.60 6.49 17.90
N LYS A 366 9.65 6.97 18.53
CA LYS A 366 11.06 6.70 18.21
C LYS A 366 11.43 5.22 18.40
N GLU A 367 10.86 4.56 19.40
CA GLU A 367 11.09 3.14 19.70
C GLU A 367 10.66 2.19 18.60
N ASN A 368 9.59 2.53 17.88
CA ASN A 368 9.11 1.72 16.75
C ASN A 368 9.95 1.87 15.46
N GLN A 369 10.99 2.73 15.46
CA GLN A 369 11.91 2.91 14.34
C GLN A 369 13.20 2.10 14.46
N LEU A 370 13.45 1.49 15.62
CA LEU A 370 14.60 0.60 15.79
C LEU A 370 14.40 -0.64 14.91
N THR A 371 15.28 -0.85 13.96
CA THR A 371 15.33 -2.11 13.21
C THR A 371 15.67 -3.24 14.18
N ASP A 372 15.34 -4.50 13.82
CA ASP A 372 15.77 -5.64 14.65
C ASP A 372 17.29 -5.66 14.87
N MET A 373 18.03 -5.07 13.96
CA MET A 373 19.48 -4.92 14.05
C MET A 373 19.89 -3.84 15.08
N ASP A 374 19.16 -2.72 15.14
CA ASP A 374 19.38 -1.68 16.15
C ASP A 374 19.03 -2.22 17.57
N LYS A 375 17.97 -3.03 17.69
CA LYS A 375 17.59 -3.69 18.95
C LYS A 375 18.64 -4.69 19.41
N VAL A 376 19.23 -5.45 18.49
CA VAL A 376 20.33 -6.39 18.79
C VAL A 376 21.62 -5.65 19.18
N ASP A 377 21.94 -4.54 18.50
CA ASP A 377 23.10 -3.71 18.85
C ASP A 377 22.91 -3.06 20.25
N MET A 378 21.72 -2.55 20.55
CA MET A 378 21.36 -1.99 21.85
C MET A 378 21.41 -3.04 22.97
N LEU A 379 20.88 -4.25 22.72
CA LEU A 379 21.00 -5.38 23.65
C LEU A 379 22.46 -5.77 23.89
N SER A 380 23.29 -5.75 22.83
CA SER A 380 24.71 -6.07 22.94
C SER A 380 25.45 -5.04 23.81
N GLU A 381 25.16 -3.74 23.65
CA GLU A 381 25.73 -2.68 24.48
C GLU A 381 25.31 -2.82 25.95
N ILE A 382 24.03 -3.12 26.22
CA ILE A 382 23.50 -3.35 27.56
C ILE A 382 24.14 -4.58 28.20
N VAL A 383 24.25 -5.68 27.46
CA VAL A 383 24.93 -6.90 27.93
C VAL A 383 26.39 -6.62 28.30
N ASP A 384 27.10 -5.82 27.51
CA ASP A 384 28.49 -5.42 27.81
C ASP A 384 28.58 -4.53 29.04
N GLU A 385 27.63 -3.61 29.28
CA GLU A 385 27.57 -2.72 30.43
C GLU A 385 27.34 -3.49 31.76
N PHE A 386 26.55 -4.57 31.71
CA PHE A 386 26.33 -5.48 32.84
C PHE A 386 27.46 -6.51 33.06
N GLY A 387 28.47 -6.53 32.17
CA GLY A 387 29.63 -7.43 32.29
C GLY A 387 29.39 -8.82 31.69
N GLY A 388 28.30 -9.00 30.93
CA GLY A 388 27.96 -10.22 30.22
C GLY A 388 26.49 -10.64 30.39
N ALA A 389 26.01 -11.48 29.47
CA ALA A 389 24.63 -11.93 29.48
C ALA A 389 24.20 -12.66 30.75
N GLN A 390 25.14 -13.37 31.41
CA GLN A 390 24.86 -14.09 32.67
C GLN A 390 24.65 -13.14 33.85
N GLU A 391 25.41 -12.06 33.94
CA GLU A 391 25.27 -11.03 34.95
C GLU A 391 23.97 -10.25 34.76
N LEU A 392 23.59 -9.94 33.51
CA LEU A 392 22.32 -9.29 33.20
C LEU A 392 21.11 -10.17 33.55
N LEU A 393 21.11 -11.46 33.20
CA LEU A 393 20.03 -12.42 33.50
C LEU A 393 19.84 -12.63 35.00
N GLN A 394 20.88 -12.43 35.81
CA GLN A 394 20.84 -12.55 37.29
C GLN A 394 20.54 -11.22 37.98
N SER A 395 20.48 -10.11 37.27
CA SER A 395 20.16 -8.80 37.80
C SER A 395 18.67 -8.65 38.11
N ASN A 396 18.34 -7.88 39.16
CA ASN A 396 16.95 -7.51 39.44
C ASN A 396 16.38 -6.50 38.43
N GLU A 397 17.20 -6.03 37.51
CA GLU A 397 16.89 -5.01 36.50
C GLU A 397 16.66 -5.62 35.10
N PHE A 398 16.76 -6.96 34.98
CA PHE A 398 16.62 -7.66 33.68
C PHE A 398 15.32 -7.33 32.96
N GLU A 399 14.18 -7.36 33.66
CA GLU A 399 12.89 -7.08 33.04
C GLU A 399 12.75 -5.60 32.61
N GLU A 400 13.30 -4.68 33.38
CA GLU A 400 13.28 -3.25 33.08
C GLU A 400 14.19 -2.93 31.88
N VAL A 401 15.36 -3.54 31.83
CA VAL A 401 16.34 -3.40 30.77
C VAL A 401 15.81 -3.98 29.44
N VAL A 402 15.24 -5.19 29.46
CA VAL A 402 14.65 -5.81 28.27
C VAL A 402 13.46 -5.00 27.76
N SER A 403 12.66 -4.42 28.66
CA SER A 403 11.54 -3.56 28.25
C SER A 403 11.99 -2.29 27.50
N GLN A 404 13.18 -1.76 27.84
CA GLN A 404 13.77 -0.60 27.15
C GLN A 404 14.18 -0.91 25.68
N THR A 405 14.43 -2.17 25.35
CA THR A 405 14.72 -2.59 23.97
C THR A 405 13.46 -2.84 23.12
N GLY A 406 12.26 -2.76 23.73
CA GLY A 406 11.00 -3.08 23.07
C GLY A 406 10.83 -4.57 22.73
N LEU A 407 11.69 -5.46 23.26
CA LEU A 407 11.57 -6.91 23.11
C LEU A 407 10.59 -7.45 24.15
N GLN A 408 9.57 -8.18 23.70
CA GLN A 408 8.67 -8.93 24.56
C GLN A 408 9.15 -10.39 24.63
N LEU A 409 9.74 -10.78 25.75
CA LEU A 409 10.05 -12.19 26.02
C LEU A 409 8.79 -12.89 26.54
N GLN A 410 8.36 -13.95 25.87
CA GLN A 410 7.29 -14.80 26.38
C GLN A 410 7.82 -15.66 27.54
N ASP A 411 6.92 -16.10 28.43
CA ASP A 411 7.34 -16.86 29.61
C ASP A 411 8.05 -18.19 29.27
N GLU A 412 7.78 -18.77 28.08
CA GLU A 412 8.47 -19.93 27.54
C GLU A 412 9.94 -19.62 27.18
N ASP A 413 10.23 -18.43 26.64
CA ASP A 413 11.59 -18.00 26.30
C ASP A 413 12.45 -17.78 27.55
N LYS A 414 11.85 -17.36 28.68
CA LYS A 414 12.52 -17.19 29.98
C LYS A 414 12.93 -18.54 30.61
N GLU A 415 12.12 -19.60 30.41
CA GLU A 415 12.45 -20.94 30.89
C GLU A 415 13.57 -21.58 30.07
N ASP A 416 13.56 -21.41 28.72
CA ASP A 416 14.61 -21.94 27.85
C ASP A 416 15.96 -21.27 28.10
N LEU A 417 16.01 -19.94 28.20
CA LEU A 417 17.22 -19.17 28.55
C LEU A 417 17.78 -19.58 29.90
N SER A 418 16.93 -19.86 30.90
CA SER A 418 17.37 -20.29 32.23
C SER A 418 17.88 -21.75 32.23
N GLN A 419 17.45 -22.60 31.32
CA GLN A 419 17.89 -23.98 31.18
C GLN A 419 19.21 -24.11 30.40
N GLU A 420 19.46 -23.31 29.40
CA GLU A 420 20.74 -23.26 28.68
C GLU A 420 21.88 -22.78 29.61
N VAL A 421 21.64 -21.75 30.42
CA VAL A 421 22.61 -21.23 31.39
C VAL A 421 22.97 -22.23 32.49
N THR A 422 22.07 -23.17 32.84
CA THR A 422 22.33 -24.17 33.88
C THR A 422 23.00 -25.44 33.35
N GLN A 423 23.06 -25.69 32.05
CA GLN A 423 23.71 -26.87 31.45
C GLN A 423 25.21 -26.70 31.18
N GLU A 424 25.74 -25.47 31.11
CA GLU A 424 27.17 -25.23 30.90
C GLU A 424 28.04 -25.28 32.19
N GLY A 425 27.48 -25.68 33.31
CA GLY A 425 28.12 -25.68 34.63
C GLY A 425 28.65 -27.02 35.16
N VAL A 426 29.17 -27.96 34.36
CA VAL A 426 29.91 -29.15 34.92
C VAL A 426 31.07 -29.57 34.02
N GLU A 427 32.26 -29.56 34.67
CA GLU A 427 33.53 -30.25 34.40
C GLU A 427 34.55 -29.60 33.47
N ALA A 428 35.50 -28.93 34.14
CA ALA A 428 36.84 -28.68 33.61
C ALA A 428 37.72 -29.93 33.76
N ASP A 429 38.23 -30.49 32.63
CA ASP A 429 39.51 -31.19 32.63
C ASP A 429 40.26 -30.88 31.32
N SER A 430 41.51 -30.44 31.49
CA SER A 430 42.43 -30.00 30.42
C SER A 430 43.34 -31.15 30.02
N PRO A 431 44.18 -31.09 28.98
CA PRO A 431 44.30 -30.19 27.84
C PRO A 431 44.55 -30.91 26.50
N GLU A 432 44.32 -30.26 25.37
CA GLU A 432 45.29 -30.23 24.24
C GLU A 432 44.84 -29.19 23.17
N GLN A 433 45.82 -28.52 22.64
CA GLN A 433 45.76 -27.38 21.75
C GLN A 433 44.94 -27.63 20.46
N GLY A 434 43.81 -26.97 20.37
CA GLY A 434 43.09 -26.74 19.12
C GLY A 434 42.39 -25.41 19.21
N SER A 435 42.69 -24.53 18.29
CA SER A 435 42.28 -23.12 18.25
C SER A 435 40.79 -22.92 18.56
N HIS A 436 40.49 -22.42 19.76
CA HIS A 436 39.18 -21.87 20.11
C HIS A 436 39.03 -20.48 19.52
N THR A 437 38.11 -20.32 18.59
CA THR A 437 37.54 -19.02 18.26
C THR A 437 36.64 -18.60 19.39
N GLU A 438 37.05 -17.59 20.14
CA GLU A 438 36.26 -16.93 21.16
C GLU A 438 34.96 -16.41 20.51
N MET A 439 33.80 -16.83 20.99
CA MET A 439 32.53 -16.15 20.75
C MET A 439 32.57 -14.86 21.57
N GLY A 440 32.74 -13.73 20.89
CA GLY A 440 32.89 -12.43 21.56
C GLY A 440 33.52 -11.34 20.68
N ASN A 441 33.79 -11.61 19.41
CA ASN A 441 34.21 -10.57 18.47
C ASN A 441 33.09 -10.28 17.48
N LYS A 442 32.71 -9.00 17.32
CA LYS A 442 31.98 -8.52 16.14
C LYS A 442 32.57 -9.22 14.92
N PRO A 443 31.76 -9.82 14.04
CA PRO A 443 32.29 -10.43 12.83
C PRO A 443 33.16 -9.38 12.17
N ASN A 444 34.45 -9.69 11.95
CA ASN A 444 35.40 -8.75 11.37
C ASN A 444 35.05 -8.58 9.89
N VAL A 445 34.02 -7.75 9.63
CA VAL A 445 33.54 -7.45 8.30
C VAL A 445 34.64 -6.68 7.60
N LYS A 446 35.27 -7.32 6.60
CA LYS A 446 36.35 -6.71 5.83
C LYS A 446 35.87 -5.41 5.19
N GLU A 447 36.62 -4.33 5.38
CA GLU A 447 36.32 -3.05 4.76
C GLU A 447 36.39 -3.17 3.22
N ARG A 448 35.49 -2.42 2.58
CA ARG A 448 35.44 -2.37 1.10
C ARG A 448 36.64 -1.60 0.56
N PRO A 449 37.43 -2.15 -0.37
CA PRO A 449 38.51 -1.41 -1.02
C PRO A 449 37.95 -0.26 -1.86
N LYS A 450 38.67 0.85 -1.97
CA LYS A 450 38.26 2.00 -2.79
C LYS A 450 38.13 1.65 -4.28
N VAL A 451 38.84 0.66 -4.74
CA VAL A 451 38.80 0.12 -6.11
C VAL A 451 38.74 -1.40 -6.01
N ALA A 452 37.73 -2.02 -6.62
CA ALA A 452 37.58 -3.46 -6.72
C ALA A 452 37.53 -3.87 -8.20
N GLN A 453 38.07 -5.06 -8.52
CA GLN A 453 37.98 -5.66 -9.86
C GLN A 453 36.97 -6.81 -9.82
N GLY A 454 36.15 -6.90 -10.87
CA GLY A 454 35.11 -7.93 -10.96
C GLY A 454 34.56 -8.07 -12.37
N THR A 455 33.51 -8.89 -12.48
CA THR A 455 32.78 -9.10 -13.75
C THR A 455 31.31 -8.78 -13.53
N THR A 456 30.68 -8.25 -14.56
CA THR A 456 29.22 -8.13 -14.62
C THR A 456 28.68 -9.14 -15.63
N GLN A 457 27.66 -9.90 -15.23
CA GLN A 457 27.00 -10.88 -16.07
C GLN A 457 25.54 -10.50 -16.18
N GLU A 458 24.98 -10.71 -17.35
CA GLU A 458 23.54 -10.63 -17.61
C GLU A 458 22.99 -12.05 -17.57
N ILE A 459 21.91 -12.25 -16.80
CA ILE A 459 21.23 -13.54 -16.65
C ILE A 459 19.75 -13.30 -16.96
N GLU A 460 19.21 -14.04 -17.92
CA GLU A 460 17.79 -13.98 -18.25
C GLU A 460 16.98 -14.67 -17.15
N THR A 461 16.00 -13.95 -16.58
CA THR A 461 15.11 -14.47 -15.54
C THR A 461 13.66 -14.29 -15.97
N ALA A 462 12.73 -15.02 -15.34
CA ALA A 462 11.30 -14.86 -15.55
C ALA A 462 10.75 -13.46 -15.21
N TYR A 463 11.56 -12.62 -14.56
CA TYR A 463 11.21 -11.25 -14.16
C TYR A 463 11.96 -10.19 -14.99
N GLY A 464 12.68 -10.60 -16.06
CA GLY A 464 13.51 -9.77 -16.90
C GLY A 464 15.00 -10.00 -16.70
N ASP A 465 15.83 -9.22 -17.40
CA ASP A 465 17.28 -9.35 -17.40
C ASP A 465 17.87 -8.90 -16.05
N LEU A 466 18.59 -9.81 -15.41
CA LEU A 466 19.27 -9.59 -14.15
C LEU A 466 20.77 -9.33 -14.40
N PHE A 467 21.24 -8.16 -14.01
CA PHE A 467 22.66 -7.80 -14.07
C PHE A 467 23.30 -8.06 -12.71
N VAL A 468 24.23 -9.02 -12.67
CA VAL A 468 24.97 -9.40 -11.46
C VAL A 468 26.42 -9.00 -11.60
N THR A 469 26.86 -8.04 -10.80
CA THR A 469 28.27 -7.63 -10.70
C THR A 469 28.91 -8.30 -9.50
N ILE A 470 29.98 -9.06 -9.71
CA ILE A 470 30.72 -9.77 -8.67
C ILE A 470 32.14 -9.25 -8.65
N ASN A 471 32.52 -8.62 -7.54
CA ASN A 471 33.86 -8.10 -7.33
C ASN A 471 34.69 -9.04 -6.44
N ASN A 472 35.97 -9.11 -6.72
CA ASN A 472 36.94 -9.97 -6.04
C ASN A 472 37.71 -9.22 -4.95
N SER A 473 38.09 -9.96 -3.91
CA SER A 473 39.05 -9.52 -2.91
C SER A 473 40.49 -9.61 -3.49
N GLU A 474 41.47 -9.06 -2.78
CA GLU A 474 42.89 -9.16 -3.11
C GLU A 474 43.41 -10.61 -3.27
N ASN A 475 42.70 -11.58 -2.70
CA ASN A 475 42.98 -13.02 -2.77
C ASN A 475 42.20 -13.74 -3.89
N ASN A 476 41.64 -13.01 -4.85
CA ASN A 476 40.90 -13.50 -6.02
C ASN A 476 39.59 -14.27 -5.71
N GLY A 477 39.03 -14.24 -4.49
CA GLY A 477 37.73 -14.81 -4.20
C GLY A 477 36.62 -13.75 -4.28
N PRO A 478 35.33 -14.16 -4.50
CA PRO A 478 34.20 -13.25 -4.47
C PRO A 478 34.14 -12.49 -3.13
N PHE A 479 33.89 -11.19 -3.20
CA PHE A 479 33.94 -10.30 -2.04
C PHE A 479 32.69 -9.45 -1.89
N GLU A 480 32.12 -9.00 -2.99
CA GLU A 480 30.85 -8.29 -3.01
C GLU A 480 30.04 -8.61 -4.27
N VAL A 481 28.73 -8.58 -4.14
CA VAL A 481 27.76 -8.86 -5.22
C VAL A 481 26.76 -7.72 -5.30
N PHE A 482 26.62 -7.13 -6.49
CA PHE A 482 25.53 -6.20 -6.80
C PHE A 482 24.61 -6.88 -7.80
N ALA A 483 23.31 -6.86 -7.54
CA ALA A 483 22.30 -7.45 -8.40
C ALA A 483 21.22 -6.41 -8.73
N ASN A 484 20.99 -6.19 -10.03
CA ASN A 484 20.01 -5.23 -10.54
C ASN A 484 19.14 -5.89 -11.59
N LEU A 485 17.83 -5.81 -11.43
CA LEU A 485 16.85 -6.35 -12.36
C LEU A 485 16.25 -5.21 -13.20
N GLY A 486 16.36 -5.29 -14.51
CA GLY A 486 15.85 -4.43 -15.60
C GLY A 486 15.27 -3.06 -15.28
N LYS A 487 13.99 -2.92 -14.93
CA LYS A 487 13.34 -1.62 -14.71
C LYS A 487 13.37 -1.22 -13.25
N SER A 488 13.91 -0.03 -12.97
CA SER A 488 13.98 0.53 -11.60
C SER A 488 12.60 0.80 -11.00
N GLY A 489 12.39 0.46 -9.71
CA GLY A 489 11.27 0.92 -8.88
C GLY A 489 10.20 -0.12 -8.51
N GLY A 490 10.38 -1.42 -8.82
CA GLY A 490 9.45 -2.49 -8.44
C GLY A 490 9.88 -3.26 -7.18
N TYR A 491 8.94 -3.99 -6.56
CA TYR A 491 9.23 -4.88 -5.41
C TYR A 491 10.34 -5.88 -5.72
N THR A 492 10.32 -6.50 -6.90
CA THR A 492 11.34 -7.47 -7.31
C THR A 492 12.73 -6.85 -7.33
N GLN A 493 12.88 -5.60 -7.79
CA GLN A 493 14.14 -4.86 -7.79
C GLN A 493 14.64 -4.61 -6.36
N SER A 494 13.77 -4.22 -5.45
CA SER A 494 14.12 -3.96 -4.04
C SER A 494 14.62 -5.23 -3.36
N PHE A 495 13.93 -6.35 -3.53
CA PHE A 495 14.36 -7.65 -3.01
C PHE A 495 15.66 -8.14 -3.64
N THR A 496 15.86 -7.92 -4.94
CA THR A 496 17.09 -8.26 -5.65
C THR A 496 18.28 -7.50 -5.08
N GLN A 497 18.13 -6.19 -4.85
CA GLN A 497 19.17 -5.37 -4.23
C GLN A 497 19.48 -5.77 -2.78
N ALA A 498 18.43 -6.05 -1.98
CA ALA A 498 18.60 -6.52 -0.61
C ALA A 498 19.38 -7.84 -0.56
N LEU A 499 19.04 -8.79 -1.44
CA LEU A 499 19.74 -10.07 -1.56
C LEU A 499 21.21 -9.87 -1.96
N GLY A 500 21.51 -8.99 -2.91
CA GLY A 500 22.89 -8.64 -3.28
C GLY A 500 23.69 -8.05 -2.11
N ARG A 501 23.07 -7.18 -1.30
CA ARG A 501 23.69 -6.60 -0.09
C ARG A 501 23.95 -7.65 0.99
N MET A 502 23.00 -8.56 1.24
CA MET A 502 23.17 -9.66 2.22
C MET A 502 24.25 -10.65 1.76
N THR A 503 24.28 -10.99 0.48
CA THR A 503 25.35 -11.78 -0.13
C THR A 503 26.72 -11.13 0.06
N SER A 504 26.84 -9.83 -0.18
CA SER A 504 28.06 -9.06 0.03
C SER A 504 28.49 -9.07 1.50
N LEU A 505 27.55 -8.91 2.43
CA LEU A 505 27.83 -8.94 3.86
C LEU A 505 28.34 -10.33 4.27
N ALA A 506 27.70 -11.41 3.85
CA ALA A 506 28.12 -12.77 4.13
C ALA A 506 29.57 -13.04 3.64
N LEU A 507 29.90 -12.66 2.39
CA LEU A 507 31.23 -12.81 1.82
C LEU A 507 32.28 -11.99 2.59
N ARG A 508 31.96 -10.76 2.97
CA ARG A 508 32.84 -9.88 3.74
C ARG A 508 33.02 -10.34 5.18
N SER A 509 32.04 -11.03 5.73
CA SER A 509 32.09 -11.63 7.06
C SER A 509 32.83 -12.98 7.10
N GLY A 510 33.29 -13.49 5.95
CA GLY A 510 34.12 -14.67 5.86
C GLY A 510 33.46 -15.93 5.28
N ALA A 511 32.18 -15.85 4.87
CA ALA A 511 31.56 -16.91 4.09
C ALA A 511 32.28 -17.09 2.76
N THR A 512 32.43 -18.33 2.28
CA THR A 512 33.01 -18.59 0.97
C THR A 512 31.97 -18.42 -0.14
N GLY A 513 32.44 -18.15 -1.38
CA GLY A 513 31.53 -18.12 -2.54
C GLY A 513 30.72 -19.40 -2.69
N GLN A 514 31.30 -20.55 -2.36
CA GLN A 514 30.64 -21.87 -2.38
C GLN A 514 29.53 -21.97 -1.31
N ASP A 515 29.73 -21.40 -0.12
CA ASP A 515 28.73 -21.40 0.93
C ASP A 515 27.51 -20.58 0.51
N VAL A 516 27.75 -19.41 -0.09
CA VAL A 516 26.67 -18.55 -0.61
C VAL A 516 25.91 -19.22 -1.75
N ILE A 517 26.63 -19.79 -2.74
CA ILE A 517 26.00 -20.51 -3.85
C ILE A 517 25.07 -21.60 -3.30
N LYS A 518 25.53 -22.40 -2.33
CA LYS A 518 24.72 -23.47 -1.74
C LYS A 518 23.43 -23.01 -1.08
N GLN A 519 23.38 -21.77 -0.60
CA GLN A 519 22.16 -21.21 0.00
C GLN A 519 21.19 -20.65 -1.04
N LEU A 520 21.67 -20.19 -2.20
CA LEU A 520 20.86 -19.53 -3.22
C LEU A 520 20.44 -20.44 -4.37
N ASP A 521 21.20 -21.52 -4.60
CA ASP A 521 21.01 -22.49 -5.69
C ASP A 521 19.71 -23.28 -5.55
N ASP A 522 19.02 -23.51 -6.66
CA ASP A 522 17.75 -24.27 -6.75
C ASP A 522 16.60 -23.70 -5.88
N ILE A 523 16.67 -22.42 -5.47
CA ILE A 523 15.50 -21.73 -4.89
C ILE A 523 14.49 -21.50 -6.02
N ARG A 524 13.28 -22.05 -5.87
CA ARG A 524 12.28 -22.08 -6.95
C ARG A 524 11.21 -21.00 -6.78
N SER A 525 10.85 -20.36 -7.89
CA SER A 525 9.67 -19.54 -8.04
C SER A 525 8.65 -20.21 -8.95
N PRO A 526 7.39 -19.75 -8.98
CA PRO A 526 6.38 -20.31 -9.88
C PRO A 526 6.70 -20.15 -11.38
N GLN A 527 7.61 -19.25 -11.73
CA GLN A 527 8.02 -18.95 -13.09
C GLN A 527 9.50 -19.25 -13.25
N ILE A 528 9.86 -19.88 -14.35
CA ILE A 528 11.24 -20.28 -14.71
C ILE A 528 11.66 -19.58 -16.00
N ALA A 529 12.97 -19.38 -16.18
CA ALA A 529 13.57 -18.89 -17.42
C ALA A 529 14.71 -19.82 -17.85
N TRP A 530 15.25 -19.59 -19.03
CA TRP A 530 16.41 -20.28 -19.54
C TRP A 530 17.50 -19.29 -19.94
N ASP A 531 18.67 -19.43 -19.41
CA ASP A 531 19.82 -18.60 -19.73
C ASP A 531 21.01 -19.46 -20.18
N GLN A 532 21.47 -19.27 -21.40
CA GLN A 532 22.62 -19.99 -22.01
C GLN A 532 22.56 -21.53 -21.87
N GLY A 533 21.32 -22.09 -21.91
CA GLY A 533 21.09 -23.54 -21.78
C GLY A 533 20.97 -24.03 -20.32
N THR A 534 21.02 -23.14 -19.34
CA THR A 534 20.78 -23.44 -17.92
C THR A 534 19.39 -22.96 -17.53
N GLN A 535 18.64 -23.81 -16.81
CA GLN A 535 17.33 -23.44 -16.28
C GLN A 535 17.51 -22.55 -15.05
N ILE A 536 16.87 -21.39 -15.05
CA ILE A 536 16.89 -20.42 -13.97
C ILE A 536 15.54 -20.45 -13.25
N HIS A 537 15.54 -20.88 -12.00
CA HIS A 537 14.32 -21.10 -11.22
C HIS A 537 13.79 -19.86 -10.51
N SER A 538 14.67 -18.89 -10.22
CA SER A 538 14.33 -17.66 -9.51
C SER A 538 15.45 -16.62 -9.59
N VAL A 539 15.23 -15.41 -9.04
CA VAL A 539 16.28 -14.38 -8.89
C VAL A 539 17.43 -14.84 -7.96
N PRO A 540 17.17 -15.46 -6.78
CA PRO A 540 18.26 -16.07 -5.99
C PRO A 540 19.08 -17.10 -6.75
N ASP A 541 18.43 -17.99 -7.48
CA ASP A 541 19.07 -19.01 -8.30
C ASP A 541 19.92 -18.40 -9.43
N ALA A 542 19.44 -17.32 -10.05
CA ALA A 542 20.20 -16.55 -11.04
C ALA A 542 21.48 -15.93 -10.45
N ILE A 543 21.44 -15.42 -9.22
CA ILE A 543 22.63 -14.90 -8.54
C ILE A 543 23.62 -16.05 -8.26
N ALA A 544 23.13 -17.21 -7.82
CA ALA A 544 23.96 -18.41 -7.62
C ALA A 544 24.63 -18.84 -8.92
N GLU A 545 23.89 -18.86 -10.03
CA GLU A 545 24.44 -19.22 -11.36
C GLU A 545 25.49 -18.21 -11.82
N ALA A 546 25.27 -16.90 -11.65
CA ALA A 546 26.27 -15.88 -11.94
C ALA A 546 27.56 -16.09 -11.12
N MET A 547 27.40 -16.42 -9.82
CA MET A 547 28.56 -16.73 -8.95
C MET A 547 29.28 -18.01 -9.36
N LYS A 548 28.56 -19.07 -9.77
CA LYS A 548 29.17 -20.29 -10.31
C LYS A 548 30.02 -20.00 -11.56
N ARG A 549 29.47 -19.27 -12.53
CA ARG A 549 30.15 -18.86 -13.75
C ARG A 549 31.37 -18.00 -13.44
N HIS A 550 31.26 -17.05 -12.52
CA HIS A 550 32.38 -16.21 -12.10
C HIS A 550 33.53 -17.02 -11.49
N MET A 551 33.24 -18.02 -10.67
CA MET A 551 34.26 -18.86 -10.02
C MET A 551 34.88 -19.87 -11.00
N GLN A 552 34.13 -20.41 -11.98
CA GLN A 552 34.65 -21.31 -13.01
C GLN A 552 35.63 -20.61 -13.94
N VAL A 553 35.43 -19.33 -14.24
CA VAL A 553 36.35 -18.52 -15.04
C VAL A 553 37.71 -18.35 -14.31
N GLN A 554 37.73 -18.41 -12.98
CA GLN A 554 38.94 -18.27 -12.18
C GLN A 554 39.75 -19.58 -12.07
N ASP A 555 39.08 -20.74 -12.10
CA ASP A 555 39.70 -22.07 -11.98
C ASP A 555 40.22 -22.64 -13.30
N GLY A 556 39.82 -22.11 -14.44
CA GLY A 556 40.22 -22.58 -15.77
C GLY A 556 40.67 -21.45 -16.70
N GLU A 557 41.93 -21.51 -17.10
CA GLU A 557 42.62 -20.85 -18.22
C GLU A 557 42.04 -19.50 -18.69
N GLN A 558 42.84 -18.46 -18.60
CA GLN A 558 42.71 -17.20 -19.33
C GLN A 558 42.23 -17.42 -20.78
N GLN A 559 40.93 -17.38 -21.00
CA GLN A 559 40.40 -17.11 -22.33
C GLN A 559 40.52 -15.61 -22.56
N THR A 560 41.44 -15.29 -23.46
CA THR A 560 41.75 -13.94 -23.92
C THR A 560 40.50 -13.27 -24.53
N VAL A 561 40.37 -11.99 -24.23
CA VAL A 561 39.30 -11.05 -24.62
C VAL A 561 39.21 -10.79 -26.14
N ASP A 562 39.69 -11.66 -26.99
CA ASP A 562 39.83 -11.43 -28.44
C ASP A 562 38.78 -12.10 -29.34
N GLN A 563 37.59 -12.40 -28.84
CA GLN A 563 36.50 -12.95 -29.67
C GLN A 563 35.13 -12.24 -29.52
N TYR A 564 35.13 -10.92 -29.52
CA TYR A 564 33.93 -10.18 -29.89
C TYR A 564 34.18 -9.53 -31.26
N GLU A 565 33.94 -10.29 -32.33
CA GLU A 565 33.72 -9.70 -33.65
C GLU A 565 32.40 -8.97 -33.68
N THR A 566 32.44 -7.67 -33.91
CA THR A 566 31.29 -6.82 -34.24
C THR A 566 30.62 -7.36 -35.52
N PRO A 567 29.31 -7.57 -35.56
CA PRO A 567 28.60 -7.89 -36.80
C PRO A 567 28.64 -6.66 -37.72
N THR A 568 29.39 -6.77 -38.82
CA THR A 568 29.28 -5.86 -39.95
C THR A 568 27.94 -6.05 -40.63
N GLU A 569 27.26 -4.92 -40.86
CA GLU A 569 26.08 -4.80 -41.71
C GLU A 569 26.25 -5.51 -43.05
N LYS A 570 25.40 -6.47 -43.35
CA LYS A 570 25.14 -6.93 -44.72
C LYS A 570 23.76 -6.47 -45.13
N GLN A 571 23.73 -5.49 -46.03
CA GLN A 571 22.63 -5.25 -46.98
C GLN A 571 22.50 -6.46 -47.92
N GLU A 572 21.30 -7.05 -47.94
CA GLU A 572 20.80 -7.83 -49.11
C GLU A 572 19.28 -7.66 -49.16
N ASP A 573 18.88 -6.91 -50.12
CA ASP A 573 18.22 -7.19 -51.41
C ASP A 573 16.80 -7.76 -51.30
N MET A 574 15.89 -6.91 -51.79
CA MET A 574 14.45 -7.18 -51.93
C MET A 574 14.18 -8.24 -53.01
N GLY A 575 13.51 -9.31 -52.63
CA GLY A 575 12.92 -10.29 -53.53
C GLY A 575 11.49 -10.58 -53.19
N THR A 576 10.59 -10.00 -53.98
CA THR A 576 9.15 -10.29 -54.05
C THR A 576 8.87 -11.76 -54.29
N THR A 577 7.94 -12.35 -53.47
CA THR A 577 7.04 -13.40 -54.00
C THR A 577 5.74 -13.52 -53.18
N GLN A 578 4.71 -13.29 -53.87
CA GLN A 578 3.27 -13.61 -53.87
C GLN A 578 2.66 -14.48 -52.76
N ALA A 579 1.51 -13.96 -52.35
CA ALA A 579 0.46 -14.58 -51.54
C ALA A 579 0.04 -15.99 -51.99
N LYS A 580 -0.26 -16.85 -51.04
CA LYS A 580 -1.22 -17.94 -51.18
C LYS A 580 -2.14 -17.98 -49.97
N THR A 581 -3.38 -17.98 -50.32
CA THR A 581 -4.66 -18.09 -49.67
C THR A 581 -4.75 -19.05 -48.47
N GLU A 582 -5.53 -18.59 -47.50
CA GLU A 582 -6.13 -19.26 -46.38
C GLU A 582 -6.87 -20.55 -46.76
N THR A 583 -6.83 -21.54 -45.86
CA THR A 583 -8.01 -22.33 -45.45
C THR A 583 -7.71 -23.12 -44.18
N GLU A 584 -8.49 -22.79 -43.14
CA GLU A 584 -8.98 -23.62 -42.02
C GLU A 584 -8.08 -24.67 -41.39
N GLN A 585 -7.70 -24.42 -40.11
CA GLN A 585 -7.90 -25.37 -39.01
C GLN A 585 -7.84 -24.63 -37.67
N GLN A 586 -9.00 -24.22 -37.16
CA GLN A 586 -9.23 -23.99 -35.75
C GLN A 586 -9.23 -25.34 -35.06
N ALA A 587 -8.26 -25.56 -34.16
CA ALA A 587 -8.31 -26.62 -33.19
C ALA A 587 -8.11 -26.00 -31.80
N ASP A 588 -9.05 -26.29 -30.92
CA ASP A 588 -9.29 -25.73 -29.60
C ASP A 588 -8.04 -25.65 -28.72
N ALA A 589 -7.65 -24.43 -28.33
CA ALA A 589 -6.59 -24.16 -27.36
C ALA A 589 -7.01 -24.41 -25.89
N ALA A 590 -8.30 -24.69 -25.64
CA ALA A 590 -8.86 -24.84 -24.30
C ALA A 590 -8.58 -26.19 -23.61
N SER A 591 -8.10 -27.23 -24.36
CA SER A 591 -7.91 -28.58 -23.80
C SER A 591 -6.49 -28.87 -23.30
N ILE A 592 -5.53 -27.97 -23.51
CA ILE A 592 -4.08 -28.25 -23.30
C ILE A 592 -3.60 -27.87 -21.90
N VAL A 593 -4.35 -27.03 -21.17
CA VAL A 593 -3.95 -26.54 -19.83
C VAL A 593 -4.26 -27.54 -18.68
N GLN A 594 -4.99 -28.61 -18.95
CA GLN A 594 -5.43 -29.55 -17.89
C GLN A 594 -4.47 -30.70 -17.59
N ASP A 595 -3.50 -31.00 -18.44
CA ASP A 595 -2.66 -32.19 -18.26
C ASP A 595 -1.18 -31.98 -17.91
N GLY A 596 -0.75 -30.72 -17.68
CA GLY A 596 0.58 -30.43 -17.08
C GLY A 596 1.79 -30.68 -17.99
N GLU A 597 1.62 -30.93 -19.29
CA GLU A 597 2.70 -31.03 -20.27
C GLU A 597 2.79 -29.73 -21.07
N ASN A 598 4.01 -29.21 -21.26
CA ASN A 598 4.24 -28.03 -22.11
C ASN A 598 3.86 -28.37 -23.56
N PRO A 599 3.01 -27.57 -24.22
CA PRO A 599 2.59 -27.85 -25.58
C PRO A 599 3.73 -27.68 -26.59
N GLU A 600 3.80 -28.55 -27.59
CA GLU A 600 4.76 -28.43 -28.69
C GLU A 600 4.36 -27.29 -29.64
N CYS A 601 5.35 -26.58 -30.19
CA CYS A 601 5.16 -25.54 -31.17
C CYS A 601 4.58 -26.09 -32.47
N PRO A 602 3.47 -25.56 -32.99
CA PRO A 602 2.86 -26.05 -34.21
C PRO A 602 3.68 -25.81 -35.47
N GLU A 603 4.67 -24.92 -35.44
CA GLU A 603 5.51 -24.59 -36.60
C GLU A 603 6.82 -25.38 -36.66
N CYS A 604 7.42 -25.72 -35.53
CA CYS A 604 8.73 -26.37 -35.52
C CYS A 604 8.85 -27.59 -34.61
N GLY A 605 7.82 -27.91 -33.81
CA GLY A 605 7.85 -29.01 -32.84
C GLY A 605 8.66 -28.73 -31.58
N GLY A 606 9.23 -27.53 -31.44
CA GLY A 606 9.92 -27.09 -30.22
C GLY A 606 8.95 -26.80 -29.07
N MET A 607 9.43 -26.77 -27.83
CA MET A 607 8.57 -26.48 -26.67
C MET A 607 8.08 -25.02 -26.65
N LEU A 608 6.77 -24.82 -26.42
CA LEU A 608 6.21 -23.50 -26.20
C LEU A 608 6.44 -23.08 -24.73
N VAL A 609 6.86 -21.83 -24.54
CA VAL A 609 7.03 -21.21 -23.23
C VAL A 609 6.01 -20.11 -23.05
N LEU A 610 5.32 -20.09 -21.90
CA LEU A 610 4.40 -19.00 -21.56
C LEU A 610 5.21 -17.78 -21.13
N GLN A 611 5.23 -16.74 -21.95
CA GLN A 611 5.94 -15.48 -21.69
C GLN A 611 5.01 -14.30 -21.92
N GLU A 612 4.88 -13.43 -20.92
CA GLU A 612 3.99 -12.24 -20.96
C GLU A 612 2.52 -12.57 -21.27
N GLY A 613 2.04 -13.75 -20.80
CA GLY A 613 0.68 -14.20 -21.09
C GLY A 613 0.50 -14.89 -22.44
N CYS A 614 1.56 -15.01 -23.26
CA CYS A 614 1.53 -15.63 -24.58
C CYS A 614 2.37 -16.91 -24.63
N ASN A 615 1.91 -17.94 -25.35
CA ASN A 615 2.73 -19.12 -25.66
C ASN A 615 3.70 -18.75 -26.79
N LYS A 616 4.99 -18.63 -26.46
CA LYS A 616 6.07 -18.30 -27.43
C LYS A 616 6.97 -19.52 -27.65
N CYS A 617 7.40 -19.73 -28.88
CA CYS A 617 8.43 -20.71 -29.21
C CYS A 617 9.79 -20.02 -29.31
N PRO A 618 10.77 -20.34 -28.45
CA PRO A 618 12.09 -19.74 -28.52
C PRO A 618 12.90 -20.16 -29.75
N GLU A 619 12.55 -21.31 -30.37
CA GLU A 619 13.32 -21.84 -31.51
C GLU A 619 12.94 -21.22 -32.87
N CYS A 620 11.66 -20.86 -33.06
CA CYS A 620 11.20 -20.34 -34.35
C CYS A 620 10.52 -18.97 -34.26
N GLY A 621 10.34 -18.41 -33.05
CA GLY A 621 9.70 -17.13 -32.84
C GLY A 621 8.15 -17.15 -32.91
N TYR A 622 7.53 -18.33 -33.00
CA TYR A 622 6.08 -18.45 -32.96
C TYR A 622 5.54 -17.87 -31.66
N SER A 623 4.50 -17.07 -31.75
CA SER A 623 3.83 -16.46 -30.57
C SER A 623 2.33 -16.49 -30.74
N LYS A 624 1.64 -17.03 -29.73
CA LYS A 624 0.17 -17.05 -29.65
C LYS A 624 -0.25 -16.60 -28.25
N CYS A 625 -0.89 -15.44 -28.18
CA CYS A 625 -1.49 -14.89 -26.97
C CYS A 625 -2.90 -15.41 -26.77
#